data_8241424cad6af25b3d7bc05bea44c331
#
_entry.id   8241424cad6af25b3d7bc05bea44c331
#
_cell.length_a   1.000
_cell.length_b   1.000
_cell.length_c   1.000
_cell.angle_alpha   90.00
_cell.angle_beta   90.00
_cell.angle_gamma   90.00
#
_symmetry.space_group_name_H-M   'P 1'
#
loop_
_entity.id
_entity.type
_entity.pdbx_description
1 polymer ?
#
loop_
_entity_poly.entity_id
_entity_poly.type
_entity_poly.pdbx_seq_one_letter_code
_entity_poly.pdbx_strand_id
1 'polypeptide(L)'
;GSAAVIPTERFIYVSIEDCAQGGKVPLDACSKAIDHALLDHDNLAIKFITLADCEKAEGYDRCERVAERHYRPRLMGYHFTVKGQATAVPLYAGKKGATVFRDAAGATYDWQRTEGVKFSPQAIRKVEGFVVAKRKH
;
A
#
# COMPACT_ATOMS: atom_id res chain seq x y z
N GLY A 1 -33.21 8.12 21.70
CA GLY A 1 -32.85 7.22 20.64
C GLY A 1 -31.38 6.91 20.64
N SER A 2 -30.99 5.73 20.17
CA SER A 2 -29.59 5.34 20.06
C SER A 2 -28.91 6.16 18.97
N ALA A 3 -27.71 6.63 19.26
CA ALA A 3 -26.89 7.29 18.25
C ALA A 3 -26.57 6.30 17.12
N ALA A 4 -26.67 6.75 15.88
CA ALA A 4 -26.27 5.92 14.76
C ALA A 4 -24.78 5.64 14.83
N VAL A 5 -24.41 4.38 14.74
CA VAL A 5 -23.00 3.97 14.69
C VAL A 5 -22.54 4.07 13.24
N ILE A 6 -21.51 4.88 12.99
CA ILE A 6 -20.91 4.95 11.67
C ILE A 6 -20.01 3.73 11.52
N PRO A 7 -20.28 2.83 10.56
CA PRO A 7 -19.42 1.65 10.37
C PRO A 7 -18.07 2.07 9.84
N THR A 8 -17.04 1.34 10.24
CA THR A 8 -15.70 1.46 9.68
C THR A 8 -15.57 0.51 8.51
N GLU A 9 -15.23 1.04 7.34
CA GLU A 9 -14.95 0.24 6.16
C GLU A 9 -13.49 0.38 5.78
N ARG A 10 -12.90 -0.69 5.28
CA ARG A 10 -11.48 -0.72 4.90
C ARG A 10 -11.35 -1.24 3.48
N PHE A 11 -10.49 -0.55 2.73
CA PHE A 11 -10.28 -0.85 1.31
C PHE A 11 -8.79 -0.79 0.98
N ILE A 12 -8.39 -1.53 -0.05
CA ILE A 12 -7.07 -1.35 -0.65
C ILE A 12 -7.29 -0.92 -2.10
N TYR A 13 -6.72 0.23 -2.43
CA TYR A 13 -6.70 0.81 -3.77
C TYR A 13 -5.26 1.09 -4.17
N VAL A 14 -4.98 1.11 -5.47
CA VAL A 14 -3.61 1.29 -5.98
C VAL A 14 -3.35 2.68 -6.55
N SER A 15 -4.38 3.49 -6.71
CA SER A 15 -4.27 4.84 -7.30
C SER A 15 -5.46 5.69 -6.90
N ILE A 16 -5.39 6.99 -7.19
CA ILE A 16 -6.52 7.90 -7.02
C ILE A 16 -7.70 7.45 -7.86
N GLU A 17 -7.46 7.08 -9.12
CA GLU A 17 -8.48 6.64 -10.05
C GLU A 17 -9.14 5.35 -9.58
N ASP A 18 -8.35 4.41 -9.11
CA ASP A 18 -8.85 3.14 -8.57
C ASP A 18 -9.77 3.39 -7.35
N CYS A 19 -9.35 4.28 -6.46
CA CYS A 19 -10.13 4.70 -5.30
C CYS A 19 -11.47 5.31 -5.74
N ALA A 20 -11.43 6.24 -6.68
CA ALA A 20 -12.65 6.91 -7.18
C ALA A 20 -13.60 5.92 -7.86
N GLN A 21 -13.07 4.96 -8.63
CA GLN A 21 -13.87 3.93 -9.29
C GLN A 21 -14.58 3.01 -8.30
N GLY A 22 -14.05 2.88 -7.11
CA GLY A 22 -14.67 2.07 -6.06
C GLY A 22 -16.03 2.58 -5.59
N GLY A 23 -16.33 3.86 -5.84
CA GLY A 23 -17.63 4.45 -5.53
C GLY A 23 -17.89 4.68 -4.05
N LYS A 24 -16.94 4.39 -3.18
CA LYS A 24 -17.06 4.55 -1.73
C LYS A 24 -16.44 5.85 -1.22
N VAL A 25 -15.47 6.38 -1.93
CA VAL A 25 -14.72 7.58 -1.56
C VAL A 25 -14.76 8.54 -2.75
N PRO A 26 -15.24 9.79 -2.56
CA PRO A 26 -15.24 10.77 -3.65
C PRO A 26 -13.81 11.08 -4.12
N LEU A 27 -13.68 11.50 -5.37
CA LEU A 27 -12.39 11.74 -6.02
C LEU A 27 -11.49 12.69 -5.20
N ASP A 28 -12.04 13.80 -4.72
CA ASP A 28 -11.28 14.76 -3.92
C ASP A 28 -10.79 14.16 -2.59
N ALA A 29 -11.60 13.33 -1.96
CA ALA A 29 -11.21 12.62 -0.73
C ALA A 29 -10.16 11.54 -1.04
N CYS A 30 -10.25 10.85 -2.18
CA CYS A 30 -9.21 9.92 -2.64
C CYS A 30 -7.86 10.64 -2.79
N SER A 31 -7.86 11.77 -3.46
CA SER A 31 -6.67 12.57 -3.68
C SER A 31 -6.03 13.03 -2.37
N LYS A 32 -6.85 13.56 -1.48
CA LYS A 32 -6.41 14.07 -0.17
C LYS A 32 -5.82 12.97 0.70
N ALA A 33 -6.47 11.83 0.77
CA ALA A 33 -6.01 10.69 1.55
C ALA A 33 -4.69 10.14 1.00
N ILE A 34 -4.57 10.04 -0.32
CA ILE A 34 -3.34 9.55 -0.97
C ILE A 34 -2.20 10.55 -0.79
N ASP A 35 -2.45 11.85 -0.89
CA ASP A 35 -1.42 12.86 -0.61
C ASP A 35 -0.85 12.68 0.80
N HIS A 36 -1.69 12.39 1.78
CA HIS A 36 -1.27 12.13 3.15
C HIS A 36 -0.43 10.84 3.24
N ALA A 37 -0.85 9.79 2.53
CA ALA A 37 -0.10 8.53 2.50
C ALA A 37 1.27 8.71 1.84
N LEU A 38 1.39 9.58 0.84
CA LEU A 38 2.68 9.88 0.22
C LEU A 38 3.63 10.57 1.19
N LEU A 39 3.13 11.46 2.04
CA LEU A 39 3.93 12.07 3.11
C LEU A 39 4.36 11.02 4.13
N ASP A 40 3.48 10.12 4.50
CA ASP A 40 3.82 9.01 5.40
C ASP A 40 4.89 8.12 4.79
N HIS A 41 4.80 7.83 3.48
CA HIS A 41 5.83 7.06 2.78
C HIS A 41 7.19 7.74 2.87
N ASP A 42 7.25 9.05 2.66
CA ASP A 42 8.50 9.80 2.77
C ASP A 42 9.08 9.75 4.19
N ASN A 43 8.24 9.72 5.21
CA ASN A 43 8.66 9.78 6.60
C ASN A 43 8.89 8.40 7.24
N LEU A 44 8.13 7.38 6.83
CA LEU A 44 8.09 6.08 7.52
C LEU A 44 8.83 4.97 6.79
N ALA A 45 9.03 5.08 5.47
CA ALA A 45 9.72 4.04 4.71
C ALA A 45 11.17 3.95 5.16
N ILE A 46 11.62 2.71 5.40
CA ILE A 46 13.01 2.45 5.77
C ILE A 46 13.92 2.83 4.61
N LYS A 47 14.97 3.58 4.90
CA LYS A 47 15.94 4.01 3.90
C LYS A 47 17.23 3.22 4.02
N PHE A 48 17.74 2.74 2.89
CA PHE A 48 18.96 1.97 2.78
C PHE A 48 20.00 2.79 2.04
N ILE A 49 21.27 2.60 2.38
CA ILE A 49 22.38 3.32 1.73
C ILE A 49 22.63 2.79 0.33
N THR A 50 22.45 1.47 0.12
CA THR A 50 22.69 0.84 -1.18
C THR A 50 21.45 0.14 -1.71
N LEU A 51 21.37 0.05 -3.05
CA LEU A 51 20.32 -0.73 -3.69
C LEU A 51 20.38 -2.20 -3.28
N ALA A 52 21.58 -2.75 -3.18
CA ALA A 52 21.77 -4.14 -2.80
C ALA A 52 21.18 -4.44 -1.42
N ASP A 53 21.41 -3.57 -0.44
CA ASP A 53 20.87 -3.74 0.91
C ASP A 53 19.35 -3.65 0.90
N CYS A 54 18.79 -2.72 0.14
CA CYS A 54 17.33 -2.58 0.02
C CYS A 54 16.73 -3.83 -0.64
N GLU A 55 17.30 -4.30 -1.74
CA GLU A 55 16.80 -5.49 -2.44
C GLU A 55 16.93 -6.76 -1.59
N LYS A 56 17.99 -6.86 -0.79
CA LYS A 56 18.15 -7.97 0.13
C LYS A 56 17.03 -8.01 1.16
N ALA A 57 16.63 -6.86 1.65
CA ALA A 57 15.55 -6.74 2.66
C ALA A 57 14.16 -6.87 2.03
N GLU A 58 13.93 -6.25 0.88
CA GLU A 58 12.60 -6.08 0.29
C GLU A 58 12.32 -7.03 -0.88
N GLY A 59 13.36 -7.45 -1.59
CA GLY A 59 13.26 -8.27 -2.78
C GLY A 59 13.76 -7.55 -4.02
N TYR A 60 14.07 -8.34 -5.06
CA TYR A 60 14.52 -7.81 -6.34
C TYR A 60 13.44 -6.93 -6.97
N ASP A 61 13.85 -5.79 -7.47
CA ASP A 61 12.97 -4.79 -8.13
C ASP A 61 11.87 -4.22 -7.21
N ARG A 62 12.11 -4.26 -5.89
CA ARG A 62 11.16 -3.72 -4.90
C ARG A 62 11.60 -2.39 -4.31
N CYS A 63 12.66 -1.79 -4.85
CA CYS A 63 13.24 -0.58 -4.29
C CYS A 63 13.24 0.57 -5.29
N GLU A 64 13.18 1.78 -4.76
CA GLU A 64 13.28 3.01 -5.53
C GLU A 64 14.36 3.90 -4.93
N ARG A 65 14.99 4.71 -5.76
CA ARG A 65 15.98 5.68 -5.33
C ARG A 65 15.26 6.93 -4.80
N VAL A 66 15.70 7.41 -3.64
CA VAL A 66 15.27 8.70 -3.12
C VAL A 66 16.39 9.72 -3.28
N ALA A 67 16.06 11.00 -3.09
CA ALA A 67 17.07 12.06 -3.10
C ALA A 67 18.18 11.72 -2.09
N GLU A 68 19.38 12.26 -2.29
CA GLU A 68 20.54 12.09 -1.41
C GLU A 68 21.13 10.66 -1.38
N ARG A 69 20.90 9.88 -2.42
CA ARG A 69 21.54 8.57 -2.63
C ARG A 69 21.13 7.51 -1.62
N HIS A 70 19.87 7.52 -1.25
CA HIS A 70 19.27 6.44 -0.47
C HIS A 70 18.27 5.67 -1.30
N TYR A 71 17.92 4.48 -0.83
CA TYR A 71 16.93 3.60 -1.45
C TYR A 71 15.87 3.23 -0.43
N ARG A 72 14.66 3.02 -0.88
CA ARG A 72 13.54 2.62 -0.04
C ARG A 72 12.62 1.67 -0.79
N PRO A 73 11.76 0.93 -0.10
CA PRO A 73 10.77 0.10 -0.80
C PRO A 73 9.83 0.96 -1.63
N ARG A 74 9.43 0.43 -2.79
CA ARG A 74 8.45 1.08 -3.66
C ARG A 74 7.09 1.07 -3.02
N LEU A 75 6.39 2.17 -3.15
CA LEU A 75 4.99 2.28 -2.77
C LEU A 75 4.13 1.51 -3.76
N MET A 76 3.32 0.58 -3.28
CA MET A 76 2.56 -0.34 -4.13
C MET A 76 1.04 -0.16 -4.05
N GLY A 77 0.56 0.50 -3.02
CA GLY A 77 -0.86 0.71 -2.84
C GLY A 77 -1.15 1.48 -1.57
N TYR A 78 -2.43 1.57 -1.25
CA TYR A 78 -2.91 2.37 -0.12
C TYR A 78 -3.99 1.61 0.63
N HIS A 79 -3.86 1.55 1.94
CA HIS A 79 -4.88 1.00 2.82
C HIS A 79 -5.75 2.14 3.32
N PHE A 80 -7.00 2.15 2.87
CA PHE A 80 -7.99 3.16 3.25
C PHE A 80 -8.81 2.68 4.43
N THR A 81 -9.00 3.59 5.38
CA THR A 81 -9.97 3.42 6.46
C THR A 81 -11.00 4.53 6.30
N VAL A 82 -12.27 4.14 6.19
CA VAL A 82 -13.38 5.06 5.98
C VAL A 82 -14.33 4.96 7.16
N LYS A 83 -14.37 6.02 7.95
CA LYS A 83 -15.30 6.17 9.07
C LYS A 83 -15.77 7.62 9.09
N GLY A 84 -16.77 7.91 8.26
CA GLY A 84 -17.13 9.29 7.96
C GLY A 84 -16.12 9.93 7.01
N GLN A 85 -14.90 10.11 7.48
CA GLN A 85 -13.78 10.58 6.65
C GLN A 85 -12.93 9.42 6.16
N ALA A 86 -12.25 9.64 5.05
CA ALA A 86 -11.31 8.67 4.50
C ALA A 86 -9.88 9.04 4.88
N THR A 87 -9.14 8.07 5.40
CA THR A 87 -7.70 8.17 5.63
C THR A 87 -7.00 7.04 4.90
N ALA A 88 -5.74 7.22 4.54
CA ALA A 88 -4.97 6.18 3.85
C ALA A 88 -3.56 6.12 4.37
N VAL A 89 -2.99 4.91 4.39
CA VAL A 89 -1.59 4.68 4.71
C VAL A 89 -0.92 3.94 3.57
N PRO A 90 0.40 4.11 3.39
CA PRO A 90 1.12 3.48 2.29
C PRO A 90 1.25 1.97 2.49
N LEU A 91 1.22 1.24 1.38
CA LEU A 91 1.43 -0.20 1.35
C LEU A 91 2.58 -0.57 0.44
N TYR A 92 3.26 -1.62 0.81
CA TYR A 92 4.42 -2.18 0.13
C TYR A 92 4.16 -3.63 -0.24
N ALA A 93 4.96 -4.16 -1.16
CA ALA A 93 4.87 -5.59 -1.49
C ALA A 93 5.32 -6.45 -0.31
N GLY A 94 4.72 -7.62 -0.18
CA GLY A 94 5.13 -8.60 0.81
C GLY A 94 6.59 -9.02 0.59
N LYS A 95 7.28 -9.27 1.69
CA LYS A 95 8.69 -9.68 1.64
C LYS A 95 8.83 -11.09 1.09
N LYS A 96 9.96 -11.36 0.45
CA LYS A 96 10.33 -12.69 -0.07
C LYS A 96 9.30 -13.27 -1.03
N GLY A 97 8.68 -12.42 -1.83
CA GLY A 97 7.73 -12.86 -2.84
C GLY A 97 6.35 -13.25 -2.31
N ALA A 98 6.05 -12.95 -1.06
CA ALA A 98 4.72 -13.17 -0.51
C ALA A 98 3.70 -12.31 -1.28
N THR A 99 2.60 -12.92 -1.70
CA THR A 99 1.54 -12.25 -2.47
C THR A 99 0.55 -11.56 -1.56
N VAL A 100 1.07 -10.65 -0.76
CA VAL A 100 0.32 -9.82 0.19
C VAL A 100 0.82 -8.39 0.10
N PHE A 101 0.00 -7.44 0.51
CA PHE A 101 0.46 -6.08 0.80
C PHE A 101 0.97 -6.04 2.24
N ARG A 102 1.90 -5.14 2.49
CA ARG A 102 2.49 -4.93 3.81
C ARG A 102 2.51 -3.44 4.12
N ASP A 103 2.09 -3.03 5.30
CA ASP A 103 2.20 -1.63 5.71
C ASP A 103 3.55 -1.34 6.37
N ALA A 104 3.79 -0.08 6.73
CA ALA A 104 5.06 0.33 7.32
C ALA A 104 5.30 -0.27 8.70
N ALA A 105 4.25 -0.67 9.40
CA ALA A 105 4.34 -1.33 10.71
C ALA A 105 4.58 -2.84 10.60
N GLY A 106 4.51 -3.40 9.39
CA GLY A 106 4.73 -4.82 9.14
C GLY A 106 3.45 -5.66 9.08
N ALA A 107 2.28 -5.06 9.27
CA ALA A 107 1.02 -5.79 9.11
C ALA A 107 0.83 -6.17 7.64
N THR A 108 0.31 -7.37 7.39
CA THR A 108 0.11 -7.88 6.04
C THR A 108 -1.37 -8.04 5.73
N TYR A 109 -1.69 -7.89 4.44
CA TYR A 109 -3.07 -7.96 3.94
C TYR A 109 -3.11 -8.90 2.74
N ASP A 110 -3.86 -10.00 2.93
CA ASP A 110 -4.04 -11.07 1.93
C ASP A 110 -5.48 -11.00 1.44
N TRP A 111 -5.69 -10.83 0.14
CA TRP A 111 -7.04 -10.62 -0.39
C TRP A 111 -7.97 -11.81 -0.18
N GLN A 112 -7.42 -13.00 0.02
CA GLN A 112 -8.20 -14.22 0.25
C GLN A 112 -8.44 -14.54 1.72
N ARG A 113 -7.59 -14.01 2.62
CA ARG A 113 -7.59 -14.40 4.03
C ARG A 113 -7.86 -13.26 5.01
N THR A 114 -7.45 -12.05 4.68
CA THR A 114 -7.63 -10.92 5.61
C THR A 114 -9.09 -10.47 5.59
N GLU A 115 -9.77 -10.66 6.70
CA GLU A 115 -11.16 -10.27 6.83
C GLU A 115 -11.30 -8.77 7.06
N GLY A 116 -12.43 -8.21 6.60
CA GLY A 116 -12.77 -6.81 6.86
C GLY A 116 -12.03 -5.79 6.00
N VAL A 117 -11.25 -6.24 5.02
CA VAL A 117 -10.56 -5.36 4.07
C VAL A 117 -10.94 -5.78 2.65
N LYS A 118 -11.51 -4.86 1.90
CA LYS A 118 -11.90 -5.11 0.52
C LYS A 118 -10.83 -4.62 -0.44
N PHE A 119 -10.31 -5.51 -1.25
CA PHE A 119 -9.36 -5.19 -2.31
C PHE A 119 -10.13 -4.79 -3.57
N SER A 120 -9.71 -3.71 -4.23
CA SER A 120 -10.21 -3.42 -5.57
C SER A 120 -9.72 -4.49 -6.55
N PRO A 121 -10.39 -4.65 -7.71
CA PRO A 121 -9.88 -5.54 -8.75
C PRO A 121 -8.46 -5.21 -9.18
N GLN A 122 -8.10 -3.93 -9.25
CA GLN A 122 -6.74 -3.52 -9.58
C GLN A 122 -5.75 -3.90 -8.49
N ALA A 123 -6.14 -3.80 -7.22
CA ALA A 123 -5.31 -4.21 -6.10
C ALA A 123 -5.05 -5.73 -6.11
N ILE A 124 -6.08 -6.52 -6.43
CA ILE A 124 -5.93 -7.97 -6.55
C ILE A 124 -4.94 -8.31 -7.66
N ARG A 125 -5.09 -7.70 -8.84
CA ARG A 125 -4.16 -7.95 -9.96
C ARG A 125 -2.74 -7.56 -9.60
N LYS A 126 -2.56 -6.46 -8.89
CA LYS A 126 -1.24 -5.99 -8.51
C LYS A 126 -0.57 -6.95 -7.52
N VAL A 127 -1.30 -7.34 -6.47
CA VAL A 127 -0.73 -8.23 -5.44
C VAL A 127 -0.41 -9.62 -6.01
N GLU A 128 -1.20 -10.10 -6.95
CA GLU A 128 -0.92 -11.38 -7.63
C GLU A 128 0.38 -11.34 -8.44
N GLY A 129 0.82 -10.14 -8.82
CA GLY A 129 2.09 -9.94 -9.51
C GLY A 129 3.30 -9.81 -8.58
N PHE A 130 3.14 -9.94 -7.27
CA PHE A 130 4.23 -9.76 -6.31
C PHE A 130 5.16 -10.98 -6.17
N VAL A 131 5.20 -11.84 -7.16
CA VAL A 131 6.16 -12.93 -7.18
C VAL A 131 7.56 -12.36 -7.43
N VAL A 132 8.55 -12.91 -6.75
CA VAL A 132 9.94 -12.47 -6.92
C VAL A 132 10.44 -12.98 -8.26
N ALA A 133 10.80 -12.06 -9.16
CA ALA A 133 11.51 -12.42 -10.38
C ALA A 133 12.94 -12.80 -10.00
N LYS A 134 13.40 -13.95 -10.47
CA LYS A 134 14.79 -14.34 -10.28
C LYS A 134 15.68 -13.44 -11.13
N ARG A 135 16.72 -12.89 -10.50
CA ARG A 135 17.72 -12.12 -11.21
C ARG A 135 18.45 -13.06 -12.19
N LYS A 136 18.47 -12.71 -13.45
CA LYS A 136 19.25 -13.44 -14.45
C LYS A 136 20.72 -13.09 -14.30
N HIS A 137 21.54 -14.09 -14.28
CA HIS A 137 22.98 -13.92 -14.25
C HIS A 137 23.56 -13.89 -15.67
#